data_b245fdaf3fe5d0a1f374cf20688f3e3c
#
_entry.id   b245fdaf3fe5d0a1f374cf20688f3e3c
#
_cell.length_a   1.000
_cell.length_b   1.000
_cell.length_c   1.000
_cell.angle_alpha   90.00
_cell.angle_beta   90.00
_cell.angle_gamma   90.00
#
_symmetry.space_group_name_H-M   'P 1'
#
loop_
_entity.id
_entity.type
_entity.pdbx_description
1 polymer ?
#
loop_
_entity_poly.entity_id
_entity_poly.type
_entity_poly.pdbx_seq_one_letter_code
_entity_poly.pdbx_strand_id
1 'polypeptide(L)'
;MASSTEPRSVTQVLPAGSDAEPTSPFLRACGGLPAERTPVWLLRQAGRYLPEYRALRERHSMLELIRTPELAAQVTLLPVDEFGMDAAIVFSDILPPLVGMGLELDFVEADGPRIGNPIATPRDVDLLGVPPAEETMAGTLEAIRIVRRELEPRDVPVIGFAGAPFTLASYAIEGGTSKNFTRTKAFMLSEPAAWKRLLTKLTTVQSDYLLAQARAGAQALQVFDSWAGRALGRDDYLRYVAPHNRELFAAVGRAGVPVINFSLGTSAYLADAAACGGDVVGLDWQLPLDRAWAEVGYERPVQGNLDPATLLAPWRELRVRIDDVLDRAGGRPGHVFNVGHGLVPQTPVDNVRRLVEHVRERTS
;
A
#
# COMPACT_ATOMS: atom_id res chain seq x y z
N MET A 1 20.68 23.66 -24.11
CA MET A 1 20.07 22.56 -24.88
C MET A 1 19.24 21.74 -23.92
N ALA A 2 17.92 21.93 -23.94
CA ALA A 2 16.99 21.21 -23.08
C ALA A 2 16.71 19.84 -23.73
N SER A 3 17.07 18.76 -23.03
CA SER A 3 16.72 17.40 -23.42
C SER A 3 15.23 17.19 -23.14
N SER A 4 14.43 17.15 -24.19
CA SER A 4 13.04 16.74 -24.18
C SER A 4 12.99 15.22 -23.87
N THR A 5 12.68 14.86 -22.63
CA THR A 5 12.23 13.52 -22.30
C THR A 5 10.77 13.40 -22.73
N GLU A 6 10.55 12.75 -23.87
CA GLU A 6 9.22 12.32 -24.28
C GLU A 6 8.57 11.44 -23.20
N PRO A 7 7.26 11.61 -22.91
CA PRO A 7 6.55 10.69 -22.05
C PRO A 7 6.57 9.30 -22.70
N ARG A 8 7.03 8.28 -21.97
CA ARG A 8 6.92 6.89 -22.40
C ARG A 8 5.44 6.58 -22.63
N SER A 9 5.11 6.10 -23.82
CA SER A 9 3.81 5.54 -24.12
C SER A 9 3.49 4.46 -23.06
N VAL A 10 2.26 4.48 -22.54
CA VAL A 10 1.73 3.44 -21.65
C VAL A 10 1.64 2.15 -22.48
N THR A 11 2.76 1.44 -22.58
CA THR A 11 2.83 0.13 -23.21
C THR A 11 2.63 -0.87 -22.09
N GLN A 12 1.49 -1.55 -22.14
CA GLN A 12 1.09 -2.73 -21.40
C GLN A 12 2.17 -3.31 -20.48
N VAL A 13 2.02 -3.11 -19.15
CA VAL A 13 2.81 -3.82 -18.14
C VAL A 13 2.19 -5.21 -18.00
N LEU A 14 2.49 -6.10 -18.95
CA LEU A 14 2.20 -7.52 -18.81
C LEU A 14 3.30 -8.16 -17.96
N PRO A 15 2.96 -9.15 -17.11
CA PRO A 15 3.96 -9.87 -16.34
C PRO A 15 5.02 -10.47 -17.27
N ALA A 16 6.29 -10.23 -16.95
CA ALA A 16 7.42 -10.75 -17.70
C ALA A 16 7.38 -12.29 -17.70
N GLY A 17 6.98 -12.88 -18.83
CA GLY A 17 7.05 -14.33 -19.03
C GLY A 17 5.78 -15.03 -19.52
N SER A 18 4.66 -14.34 -19.72
CA SER A 18 3.51 -14.92 -20.43
C SER A 18 3.02 -13.97 -21.52
N ASP A 19 2.90 -14.46 -22.76
CA ASP A 19 2.26 -13.75 -23.87
C ASP A 19 0.72 -13.68 -23.71
N ALA A 20 0.16 -14.27 -22.64
CA ALA A 20 -1.26 -14.30 -22.36
C ALA A 20 -1.68 -13.11 -21.49
N GLU A 21 -2.77 -12.46 -21.90
CA GLU A 21 -3.41 -11.41 -21.06
C GLU A 21 -3.83 -11.98 -19.71
N PRO A 22 -3.73 -11.19 -18.62
CA PRO A 22 -4.17 -11.62 -17.30
C PRO A 22 -5.68 -11.94 -17.32
N THR A 23 -6.06 -13.02 -16.65
CA THR A 23 -7.46 -13.46 -16.49
C THR A 23 -8.14 -12.76 -15.31
N SER A 24 -7.42 -12.53 -14.24
CA SER A 24 -7.92 -11.88 -13.03
C SER A 24 -8.43 -10.45 -13.32
N PRO A 25 -9.68 -10.11 -12.92
CA PRO A 25 -10.23 -8.76 -13.06
C PRO A 25 -9.35 -7.68 -12.42
N PHE A 26 -8.71 -8.00 -11.28
CA PHE A 26 -7.81 -7.07 -10.58
C PHE A 26 -6.55 -6.75 -11.42
N LEU A 27 -5.88 -7.76 -11.97
CA LEU A 27 -4.68 -7.54 -12.79
C LEU A 27 -5.01 -6.85 -14.11
N ARG A 28 -6.17 -7.17 -14.71
CA ARG A 28 -6.67 -6.47 -15.92
C ARG A 28 -6.89 -4.99 -15.62
N ALA A 29 -7.56 -4.66 -14.52
CA ALA A 29 -7.77 -3.28 -14.11
C ALA A 29 -6.44 -2.55 -13.81
N CYS A 30 -5.48 -3.21 -13.14
CA CYS A 30 -4.14 -2.65 -12.91
C CYS A 30 -3.38 -2.36 -14.23
N GLY A 31 -3.65 -3.12 -15.28
CA GLY A 31 -3.11 -2.89 -16.62
C GLY A 31 -3.91 -1.91 -17.48
N GLY A 32 -4.97 -1.27 -16.95
CA GLY A 32 -5.86 -0.40 -17.73
C GLY A 32 -6.71 -1.14 -18.76
N LEU A 33 -6.81 -2.46 -18.66
CA LEU A 33 -7.57 -3.30 -19.57
C LEU A 33 -9.05 -3.41 -19.14
N PRO A 34 -10.00 -3.59 -20.06
CA PRO A 34 -11.36 -3.92 -19.72
C PRO A 34 -11.43 -5.19 -18.89
N ALA A 35 -12.17 -5.20 -17.80
CA ALA A 35 -12.47 -6.34 -16.96
C ALA A 35 -13.97 -6.63 -17.01
N GLU A 36 -14.38 -7.88 -16.73
CA GLU A 36 -15.79 -8.27 -16.71
C GLU A 36 -16.63 -7.49 -15.70
N ARG A 37 -15.97 -6.98 -14.66
CA ARG A 37 -16.53 -6.15 -13.59
C ARG A 37 -15.43 -5.35 -12.89
N THR A 38 -15.81 -4.33 -12.15
CA THR A 38 -14.86 -3.60 -11.29
C THR A 38 -14.37 -4.50 -10.16
N PRO A 39 -13.06 -4.80 -10.07
CA PRO A 39 -12.51 -5.62 -9.00
C PRO A 39 -12.54 -4.88 -7.66
N VAL A 40 -12.73 -5.64 -6.57
CA VAL A 40 -12.82 -5.12 -5.19
C VAL A 40 -11.81 -5.81 -4.30
N TRP A 41 -10.99 -5.03 -3.63
CA TRP A 41 -10.28 -5.41 -2.42
C TRP A 41 -10.20 -4.19 -1.50
N LEU A 42 -9.93 -4.37 -0.21
CA LEU A 42 -10.02 -3.26 0.73
C LEU A 42 -8.75 -3.13 1.57
N LEU A 43 -8.27 -1.90 1.72
CA LEU A 43 -7.14 -1.59 2.61
C LEU A 43 -7.46 -2.04 4.04
N ARG A 44 -6.57 -2.85 4.64
CA ARG A 44 -6.77 -3.53 5.93
C ARG A 44 -7.97 -4.47 5.93
N GLN A 45 -8.25 -5.12 4.79
CA GLN A 45 -9.31 -6.14 4.69
C GLN A 45 -9.16 -7.28 5.71
N ALA A 46 -7.93 -7.67 6.07
CA ALA A 46 -7.65 -8.49 7.24
C ALA A 46 -7.40 -7.57 8.44
N GLY A 47 -8.36 -7.45 9.33
CA GLY A 47 -8.29 -6.48 10.42
C GLY A 47 -9.12 -6.84 11.65
N ARG A 48 -8.99 -6.03 12.71
CA ARG A 48 -9.65 -6.24 14.01
C ARG A 48 -11.19 -6.23 13.97
N TYR A 49 -11.81 -5.87 12.85
CA TYR A 49 -13.25 -5.99 12.66
C TYR A 49 -13.69 -7.45 12.44
N LEU A 50 -12.80 -8.34 11.96
CA LEU A 50 -13.08 -9.77 11.77
C LEU A 50 -12.95 -10.55 13.09
N PRO A 51 -13.97 -11.35 13.48
CA PRO A 51 -13.94 -12.17 14.69
C PRO A 51 -12.78 -13.17 14.71
N GLU A 52 -12.52 -13.84 13.58
CA GLU A 52 -11.47 -14.85 13.41
C GLU A 52 -10.08 -14.23 13.61
N TYR A 53 -9.85 -13.03 13.08
CA TYR A 53 -8.60 -12.30 13.32
C TYR A 53 -8.45 -11.92 14.80
N ARG A 54 -9.52 -11.47 15.47
CA ARG A 54 -9.46 -11.18 16.92
C ARG A 54 -9.09 -12.41 17.73
N ALA A 55 -9.69 -13.58 17.42
CA ALA A 55 -9.36 -14.85 18.10
C ALA A 55 -7.88 -15.25 17.93
N LEU A 56 -7.27 -14.95 16.78
CA LEU A 56 -5.82 -15.14 16.59
C LEU A 56 -5.02 -14.12 17.43
N ARG A 57 -5.45 -12.86 17.49
CA ARG A 57 -4.79 -11.80 18.27
C ARG A 57 -4.84 -12.02 19.79
N GLU A 58 -5.82 -12.74 20.29
CA GLU A 58 -5.88 -13.15 21.71
C GLU A 58 -4.78 -14.16 22.09
N ARG A 59 -4.30 -14.94 21.12
CA ARG A 59 -3.31 -16.00 21.32
C ARG A 59 -1.90 -15.63 20.87
N HIS A 60 -1.78 -14.69 19.96
CA HIS A 60 -0.53 -14.34 19.29
C HIS A 60 -0.30 -12.83 19.27
N SER A 61 0.92 -12.41 19.55
CA SER A 61 1.35 -11.02 19.36
C SER A 61 1.33 -10.62 17.87
N MET A 62 1.36 -9.32 17.57
CA MET A 62 1.41 -8.84 16.18
C MET A 62 2.67 -9.31 15.46
N LEU A 63 3.82 -9.23 16.14
CA LEU A 63 5.09 -9.68 15.58
C LEU A 63 5.14 -11.21 15.37
N GLU A 64 4.52 -11.99 16.25
CA GLU A 64 4.42 -13.42 16.09
C GLU A 64 3.58 -13.80 14.88
N LEU A 65 2.40 -13.15 14.68
CA LEU A 65 1.57 -13.36 13.50
C LEU A 65 2.32 -13.02 12.19
N ILE A 66 3.12 -11.93 12.18
CA ILE A 66 3.88 -11.53 10.98
C ILE A 66 5.05 -12.49 10.71
N ARG A 67 5.73 -12.98 11.77
CA ARG A 67 6.94 -13.80 11.64
C ARG A 67 6.64 -15.28 11.39
N THR A 68 5.43 -15.76 11.71
CA THR A 68 5.00 -17.14 11.46
C THR A 68 4.27 -17.23 10.13
N PRO A 69 4.89 -17.81 9.09
CA PRO A 69 4.34 -17.80 7.73
C PRO A 69 2.93 -18.34 7.62
N GLU A 70 2.63 -19.43 8.33
CA GLU A 70 1.34 -20.10 8.32
C GLU A 70 0.24 -19.21 8.93
N LEU A 71 0.56 -18.51 10.03
CA LEU A 71 -0.38 -17.59 10.67
C LEU A 71 -0.62 -16.33 9.79
N ALA A 72 0.45 -15.79 9.20
CA ALA A 72 0.31 -14.67 8.27
C ALA A 72 -0.51 -15.07 7.04
N ALA A 73 -0.29 -16.27 6.50
CA ALA A 73 -1.07 -16.80 5.38
C ALA A 73 -2.54 -17.02 5.77
N GLN A 74 -2.81 -17.63 6.93
CA GLN A 74 -4.18 -17.80 7.44
C GLN A 74 -4.92 -16.46 7.52
N VAL A 75 -4.30 -15.44 8.13
CA VAL A 75 -4.91 -14.10 8.23
C VAL A 75 -5.12 -13.46 6.85
N THR A 76 -4.20 -13.65 5.92
CA THR A 76 -4.30 -13.13 4.55
C THR A 76 -5.50 -13.71 3.80
N LEU A 77 -5.81 -14.98 3.99
CA LEU A 77 -6.88 -15.70 3.30
C LEU A 77 -8.28 -15.34 3.84
N LEU A 78 -8.42 -14.99 5.13
CA LEU A 78 -9.70 -14.70 5.75
C LEU A 78 -10.65 -13.81 4.93
N PRO A 79 -10.24 -12.62 4.42
CA PRO A 79 -11.13 -11.77 3.65
C PRO A 79 -11.52 -12.33 2.28
N VAL A 80 -10.62 -13.12 1.68
CA VAL A 80 -10.90 -13.79 0.40
C VAL A 80 -11.95 -14.87 0.59
N ASP A 81 -11.84 -15.64 1.67
CA ASP A 81 -12.78 -16.72 2.00
C ASP A 81 -14.13 -16.17 2.44
N GLU A 82 -14.14 -15.12 3.25
CA GLU A 82 -15.35 -14.54 3.83
C GLU A 82 -16.15 -13.68 2.84
N PHE A 83 -15.49 -12.89 2.01
CA PHE A 83 -16.13 -11.90 1.14
C PHE A 83 -15.89 -12.14 -0.35
N GLY A 84 -15.00 -13.06 -0.70
CA GLY A 84 -14.60 -13.28 -2.10
C GLY A 84 -13.78 -12.13 -2.69
N MET A 85 -12.93 -11.44 -1.94
CA MET A 85 -12.10 -10.33 -2.46
C MET A 85 -11.34 -10.71 -3.73
N ASP A 86 -11.20 -9.75 -4.65
CA ASP A 86 -10.56 -9.97 -5.95
C ASP A 86 -9.02 -9.87 -5.91
N ALA A 87 -8.45 -9.56 -4.74
CA ALA A 87 -7.02 -9.64 -4.46
C ALA A 87 -6.77 -9.87 -2.97
N ALA A 88 -5.67 -10.54 -2.64
CA ALA A 88 -5.22 -10.81 -1.29
C ALA A 88 -3.94 -10.03 -0.98
N ILE A 89 -4.02 -8.98 -0.14
CA ILE A 89 -2.82 -8.32 0.35
C ILE A 89 -2.22 -9.15 1.50
N VAL A 90 -0.92 -9.46 1.41
CA VAL A 90 -0.24 -10.25 2.44
C VAL A 90 -0.38 -9.59 3.82
N PHE A 91 -0.70 -10.38 4.84
CA PHE A 91 -0.76 -9.87 6.20
C PHE A 91 0.65 -9.62 6.74
N SER A 92 0.96 -8.35 6.97
CA SER A 92 2.20 -7.86 7.57
C SER A 92 1.97 -6.43 8.10
N ASP A 93 3.06 -5.74 8.41
CA ASP A 93 3.09 -4.30 8.69
C ASP A 93 4.21 -3.66 7.86
N ILE A 94 4.19 -2.32 7.71
CA ILE A 94 5.23 -1.59 6.97
C ILE A 94 6.54 -1.46 7.77
N LEU A 95 6.51 -1.67 9.09
CA LEU A 95 7.64 -1.39 9.99
C LEU A 95 8.63 -2.54 10.22
N PRO A 96 8.28 -3.85 10.05
CA PRO A 96 9.23 -4.94 10.29
C PRO A 96 10.59 -4.80 9.58
N PRO A 97 10.70 -4.24 8.36
CA PRO A 97 12.01 -4.02 7.75
C PRO A 97 12.95 -3.13 8.58
N LEU A 98 12.40 -2.21 9.40
CA LEU A 98 13.20 -1.37 10.29
C LEU A 98 13.93 -2.17 11.38
N VAL A 99 13.39 -3.33 11.78
CA VAL A 99 14.04 -4.23 12.75
C VAL A 99 15.34 -4.78 12.15
N GLY A 100 15.31 -5.21 10.89
CA GLY A 100 16.50 -5.64 10.17
C GLY A 100 17.55 -4.55 10.05
N MET A 101 17.13 -3.28 9.99
CA MET A 101 18.03 -2.14 9.95
C MET A 101 18.66 -1.80 11.32
N GLY A 102 18.20 -2.42 12.43
CA GLY A 102 18.73 -2.22 13.79
C GLY A 102 17.83 -1.38 14.70
N LEU A 103 16.57 -1.12 14.32
CA LEU A 103 15.60 -0.46 15.18
C LEU A 103 14.81 -1.48 16.03
N GLU A 104 14.52 -1.10 17.27
CA GLU A 104 13.75 -1.90 18.22
C GLU A 104 12.26 -1.60 18.04
N LEU A 105 11.51 -2.51 17.41
CA LEU A 105 10.08 -2.37 17.16
C LEU A 105 9.25 -3.21 18.12
N ASP A 106 8.26 -2.59 18.75
CA ASP A 106 7.21 -3.27 19.50
C ASP A 106 5.83 -2.73 19.09
N PHE A 107 4.78 -3.53 19.32
CA PHE A 107 3.38 -3.14 19.12
C PHE A 107 2.66 -3.13 20.46
N VAL A 108 2.56 -1.93 21.04
CA VAL A 108 1.87 -1.74 22.33
C VAL A 108 0.36 -1.69 22.10
N GLU A 109 -0.38 -2.44 22.92
CA GLU A 109 -1.83 -2.54 22.82
C GLU A 109 -2.48 -1.17 22.88
N ALA A 110 -3.08 -0.46 22.71
CA ALA A 110 -3.67 0.88 22.74
C ALA A 110 -2.84 1.99 22.06
N ASP A 111 -1.51 1.91 22.09
CA ASP A 111 -0.62 2.97 21.59
C ASP A 111 -0.14 2.74 20.14
N GLY A 112 -0.22 1.48 19.67
CA GLY A 112 0.27 1.10 18.34
C GLY A 112 1.78 0.81 18.30
N PRO A 113 2.44 1.00 17.15
CA PRO A 113 3.85 0.71 16.99
C PRO A 113 4.73 1.70 17.77
N ARG A 114 5.77 1.17 18.41
CA ARG A 114 6.77 1.91 19.19
C ARG A 114 8.18 1.51 18.77
N ILE A 115 9.05 2.50 18.54
CA ILE A 115 10.49 2.30 18.33
C ILE A 115 11.22 2.62 19.64
N GLY A 116 11.94 1.64 20.18
CA GLY A 116 12.63 1.74 21.47
C GLY A 116 13.88 2.62 21.42
N ASN A 117 14.57 2.63 20.27
CA ASN A 117 15.79 3.39 20.00
C ASN A 117 15.61 4.37 18.81
N PRO A 118 14.74 5.40 18.92
CA PRO A 118 14.44 6.29 17.82
C PRO A 118 15.67 7.10 17.38
N ILE A 119 15.72 7.43 16.09
CA ILE A 119 16.77 8.26 15.49
C ILE A 119 16.65 9.69 16.02
N ALA A 120 17.73 10.20 16.60
CA ALA A 120 17.81 11.56 17.12
C ALA A 120 18.99 12.36 16.53
N THR A 121 20.03 11.70 16.05
CA THR A 121 21.27 12.30 15.58
C THR A 121 21.71 11.74 14.23
N PRO A 122 22.59 12.44 13.48
CA PRO A 122 23.22 11.90 12.28
C PRO A 122 23.95 10.56 12.50
N ARG A 123 24.52 10.36 13.68
CA ARG A 123 25.21 9.11 14.05
C ARG A 123 24.24 7.93 14.10
N ASP A 124 23.01 8.14 14.57
CA ASP A 124 22.01 7.05 14.62
C ASP A 124 21.66 6.58 13.22
N VAL A 125 21.61 7.50 12.24
CA VAL A 125 21.43 7.15 10.81
C VAL A 125 22.60 6.32 10.29
N ASP A 126 23.83 6.66 10.67
CA ASP A 126 25.02 5.96 10.18
C ASP A 126 25.10 4.53 10.73
N LEU A 127 24.56 4.28 11.92
CA LEU A 127 24.48 2.95 12.56
C LEU A 127 23.45 2.02 11.92
N LEU A 128 22.47 2.53 11.15
CA LEU A 128 21.49 1.67 10.49
C LEU A 128 22.13 0.77 9.45
N GLY A 129 21.80 -0.54 9.50
CA GLY A 129 22.15 -1.51 8.48
C GLY A 129 21.29 -1.40 7.22
N VAL A 130 21.74 -2.06 6.15
CA VAL A 130 20.99 -2.28 4.90
C VAL A 130 21.05 -3.78 4.57
N PRO A 131 20.39 -4.62 5.37
CA PRO A 131 20.43 -6.07 5.19
C PRO A 131 19.55 -6.49 4.00
N PRO A 132 19.86 -7.65 3.36
CA PRO A 132 19.00 -8.27 2.38
C PRO A 132 17.62 -8.64 2.97
N ALA A 133 16.57 -8.47 2.18
CA ALA A 133 15.21 -8.79 2.61
C ALA A 133 14.99 -10.28 2.88
N GLU A 134 15.67 -11.16 2.14
CA GLU A 134 15.64 -12.61 2.34
C GLU A 134 16.09 -13.04 3.74
N GLU A 135 16.99 -12.28 4.38
CA GLU A 135 17.49 -12.58 5.73
C GLU A 135 16.52 -12.05 6.80
N THR A 136 15.96 -10.86 6.58
CA THR A 136 15.21 -10.14 7.64
C THR A 136 13.70 -10.32 7.55
N MET A 137 13.17 -10.65 6.37
CA MET A 137 11.75 -10.75 6.07
C MET A 137 11.33 -12.17 5.58
N ALA A 138 12.13 -13.20 5.86
CA ALA A 138 11.90 -14.57 5.40
C ALA A 138 10.49 -15.08 5.71
N GLY A 139 9.94 -14.77 6.90
CA GLY A 139 8.58 -15.17 7.29
C GLY A 139 7.50 -14.60 6.36
N THR A 140 7.57 -13.31 6.05
CA THR A 140 6.60 -12.69 5.12
C THR A 140 6.75 -13.23 3.69
N LEU A 141 7.99 -13.46 3.24
CA LEU A 141 8.24 -14.02 1.91
C LEU A 141 7.69 -15.44 1.79
N GLU A 142 7.81 -16.26 2.84
CA GLU A 142 7.22 -17.61 2.86
C GLU A 142 5.69 -17.55 2.94
N ALA A 143 5.12 -16.64 3.72
CA ALA A 143 3.67 -16.42 3.75
C ALA A 143 3.12 -16.09 2.34
N ILE A 144 3.82 -15.27 1.55
CA ILE A 144 3.44 -14.98 0.16
C ILE A 144 3.44 -16.28 -0.67
N ARG A 145 4.45 -17.14 -0.54
CA ARG A 145 4.51 -18.42 -1.27
C ARG A 145 3.35 -19.35 -0.92
N ILE A 146 3.00 -19.42 0.36
CA ILE A 146 1.85 -20.21 0.85
C ILE A 146 0.56 -19.67 0.25
N VAL A 147 0.30 -18.37 0.42
CA VAL A 147 -0.94 -17.72 -0.08
C VAL A 147 -1.04 -17.84 -1.60
N ARG A 148 0.07 -17.68 -2.34
CA ARG A 148 0.08 -17.80 -3.79
C ARG A 148 -0.36 -19.19 -4.25
N ARG A 149 0.12 -20.26 -3.60
CA ARG A 149 -0.28 -21.64 -3.91
C ARG A 149 -1.77 -21.90 -3.61
N GLU A 150 -2.26 -21.39 -2.48
CA GLU A 150 -3.66 -21.56 -2.08
C GLU A 150 -4.65 -20.82 -3.00
N LEU A 151 -4.24 -19.66 -3.51
CA LEU A 151 -5.09 -18.81 -4.35
C LEU A 151 -4.96 -19.06 -5.86
N GLU A 152 -3.95 -19.79 -6.31
CA GLU A 152 -3.73 -20.09 -7.72
C GLU A 152 -4.96 -20.71 -8.42
N PRO A 153 -5.65 -21.72 -7.84
CA PRO A 153 -6.84 -22.31 -8.47
C PRO A 153 -8.05 -21.35 -8.53
N ARG A 154 -8.02 -20.27 -7.75
CA ARG A 154 -9.10 -19.28 -7.64
C ARG A 154 -8.86 -18.04 -8.50
N ASP A 155 -7.72 -17.93 -9.15
CA ASP A 155 -7.25 -16.77 -9.91
C ASP A 155 -7.32 -15.44 -9.10
N VAL A 156 -7.03 -15.51 -7.79
CA VAL A 156 -6.97 -14.35 -6.90
C VAL A 156 -5.52 -13.95 -6.70
N PRO A 157 -5.09 -12.78 -7.21
CA PRO A 157 -3.70 -12.31 -7.09
C PRO A 157 -3.30 -11.95 -5.67
N VAL A 158 -2.02 -12.17 -5.37
CA VAL A 158 -1.40 -11.76 -4.11
C VAL A 158 -0.72 -10.41 -4.28
N ILE A 159 -1.04 -9.48 -3.39
CA ILE A 159 -0.41 -8.15 -3.32
C ILE A 159 0.65 -8.17 -2.23
N GLY A 160 1.90 -7.86 -2.61
CA GLY A 160 2.96 -7.51 -1.69
C GLY A 160 2.96 -6.00 -1.40
N PHE A 161 3.58 -5.57 -0.31
CA PHE A 161 3.64 -4.14 -0.01
C PHE A 161 4.83 -3.73 0.84
N ALA A 162 5.11 -2.42 0.85
CA ALA A 162 6.07 -1.79 1.75
C ALA A 162 5.67 -0.35 2.10
N GLY A 163 6.27 0.20 3.15
CA GLY A 163 6.14 1.61 3.48
C GLY A 163 7.05 2.48 2.59
N ALA A 164 6.58 3.67 2.21
CA ALA A 164 7.42 4.66 1.54
C ALA A 164 8.49 5.22 2.47
N PRO A 165 9.63 5.68 1.94
CA PRO A 165 10.78 6.12 2.73
C PRO A 165 10.44 7.20 3.76
N PHE A 166 9.64 8.22 3.41
CA PHE A 166 9.25 9.28 4.36
C PHE A 166 8.43 8.76 5.53
N THR A 167 7.44 7.90 5.25
CA THR A 167 6.60 7.30 6.29
C THR A 167 7.44 6.51 7.28
N LEU A 168 8.38 5.70 6.81
CA LEU A 168 9.27 4.90 7.66
C LEU A 168 10.29 5.76 8.42
N ALA A 169 10.89 6.77 7.77
CA ALA A 169 11.76 7.74 8.42
C ALA A 169 11.05 8.45 9.57
N SER A 170 9.78 8.82 9.35
CA SER A 170 8.97 9.48 10.38
C SER A 170 8.72 8.57 11.58
N TYR A 171 8.38 7.29 11.39
CA TYR A 171 8.28 6.32 12.49
C TYR A 171 9.61 6.18 13.23
N ALA A 172 10.70 6.04 12.49
CA ALA A 172 12.04 5.86 13.07
C ALA A 172 12.49 7.07 13.91
N ILE A 173 12.12 8.29 13.52
CA ILE A 173 12.51 9.53 14.23
C ILE A 173 11.52 9.88 15.34
N GLU A 174 10.21 9.81 15.09
CA GLU A 174 9.18 10.13 16.09
C GLU A 174 9.16 9.11 17.23
N GLY A 175 9.57 7.87 16.96
CA GLY A 175 9.53 6.75 17.91
C GLY A 175 8.17 6.03 17.96
N GLY A 176 7.26 6.41 17.07
CA GLY A 176 5.89 5.87 16.99
C GLY A 176 4.97 6.75 16.15
N THR A 177 3.67 6.73 16.45
CA THR A 177 2.69 7.58 15.75
C THR A 177 2.87 9.05 16.11
N SER A 178 2.68 9.95 15.13
CA SER A 178 2.79 11.40 15.36
C SER A 178 1.63 12.13 14.66
N LYS A 179 1.18 13.23 15.28
CA LYS A 179 0.17 14.12 14.68
C LYS A 179 0.81 15.26 13.88
N ASN A 180 1.93 15.79 14.35
CA ASN A 180 2.53 17.02 13.83
C ASN A 180 3.90 16.82 13.19
N PHE A 181 4.50 15.64 13.34
CA PHE A 181 5.80 15.28 12.76
C PHE A 181 6.91 16.29 13.07
N THR A 182 6.90 16.85 14.30
CA THR A 182 7.79 17.95 14.67
C THR A 182 9.24 17.54 14.72
N ARG A 183 9.55 16.34 15.27
CA ARG A 183 10.92 15.82 15.31
C ARG A 183 11.43 15.49 13.90
N THR A 184 10.58 14.86 13.08
CA THR A 184 10.89 14.52 11.69
C THR A 184 11.23 15.77 10.88
N LYS A 185 10.38 16.81 10.95
CA LYS A 185 10.62 18.07 10.22
C LYS A 185 11.86 18.80 10.73
N ALA A 186 12.06 18.86 12.06
CA ALA A 186 13.25 19.47 12.63
C ALA A 186 14.53 18.76 12.13
N PHE A 187 14.55 17.41 12.16
CA PHE A 187 15.69 16.63 11.67
C PHE A 187 15.92 16.83 10.17
N MET A 188 14.87 16.76 9.36
CA MET A 188 14.92 16.98 7.91
C MET A 188 15.54 18.34 7.54
N LEU A 189 15.18 19.41 8.30
CA LEU A 189 15.62 20.78 8.01
C LEU A 189 16.99 21.10 8.59
N SER A 190 17.31 20.59 9.81
CA SER A 190 18.59 20.90 10.48
C SER A 190 19.73 19.98 10.02
N GLU A 191 19.42 18.75 9.60
CA GLU A 191 20.41 17.73 9.24
C GLU A 191 20.18 17.18 7.81
N PRO A 192 20.18 18.03 6.76
CA PRO A 192 19.76 17.62 5.41
C PRO A 192 20.64 16.52 4.79
N ALA A 193 21.93 16.46 5.16
CA ALA A 193 22.83 15.42 4.69
C ALA A 193 22.52 14.06 5.36
N ALA A 194 22.20 14.03 6.65
CA ALA A 194 21.79 12.83 7.35
C ALA A 194 20.40 12.37 6.90
N TRP A 195 19.47 13.32 6.69
CA TRP A 195 18.16 13.05 6.10
C TRP A 195 18.26 12.34 4.76
N LYS A 196 19.10 12.87 3.85
CA LYS A 196 19.32 12.23 2.55
C LYS A 196 19.87 10.82 2.71
N ARG A 197 20.86 10.59 3.61
CA ARG A 197 21.40 9.24 3.86
C ARG A 197 20.32 8.28 4.40
N LEU A 198 19.49 8.76 5.35
CA LEU A 198 18.39 7.98 5.91
C LEU A 198 17.41 7.53 4.83
N LEU A 199 16.92 8.46 4.01
CA LEU A 199 15.98 8.14 2.94
C LEU A 199 16.62 7.22 1.88
N THR A 200 17.91 7.40 1.55
CA THR A 200 18.62 6.50 0.64
C THR A 200 18.69 5.07 1.20
N LYS A 201 19.05 4.89 2.48
CA LYS A 201 19.05 3.55 3.11
C LYS A 201 17.66 2.91 3.09
N LEU A 202 16.62 3.67 3.47
CA LEU A 202 15.24 3.19 3.44
C LEU A 202 14.79 2.84 2.02
N THR A 203 15.09 3.67 1.02
CA THR A 203 14.79 3.39 -0.38
C THR A 203 15.43 2.06 -0.82
N THR A 204 16.70 1.84 -0.48
CA THR A 204 17.40 0.59 -0.83
C THR A 204 16.73 -0.62 -0.19
N VAL A 205 16.47 -0.58 1.13
CA VAL A 205 15.85 -1.70 1.87
C VAL A 205 14.45 -1.98 1.35
N GLN A 206 13.62 -0.94 1.13
CA GLN A 206 12.24 -1.14 0.65
C GLN A 206 12.19 -1.62 -0.80
N SER A 207 13.11 -1.16 -1.66
CA SER A 207 13.22 -1.66 -3.04
C SER A 207 13.58 -3.14 -3.07
N ASP A 208 14.59 -3.55 -2.29
CA ASP A 208 14.98 -4.97 -2.20
C ASP A 208 13.84 -5.83 -1.64
N TYR A 209 13.16 -5.35 -0.61
CA TYR A 209 12.03 -6.07 -0.01
C TYR A 209 10.85 -6.23 -0.97
N LEU A 210 10.47 -5.20 -1.74
CA LEU A 210 9.41 -5.30 -2.73
C LEU A 210 9.79 -6.25 -3.88
N LEU A 211 11.02 -6.19 -4.36
CA LEU A 211 11.52 -7.12 -5.37
C LEU A 211 11.56 -8.57 -4.84
N ALA A 212 11.93 -8.78 -3.59
CA ALA A 212 11.90 -10.10 -2.94
C ALA A 212 10.46 -10.64 -2.83
N GLN A 213 9.48 -9.79 -2.52
CA GLN A 213 8.06 -10.18 -2.50
C GLN A 213 7.55 -10.61 -3.89
N ALA A 214 7.94 -9.89 -4.96
CA ALA A 214 7.63 -10.31 -6.33
C ALA A 214 8.26 -11.67 -6.67
N ARG A 215 9.54 -11.88 -6.32
CA ARG A 215 10.21 -13.19 -6.48
C ARG A 215 9.54 -14.29 -5.67
N ALA A 216 8.96 -13.97 -4.51
CA ALA A 216 8.20 -14.91 -3.68
C ALA A 216 6.81 -15.26 -4.25
N GLY A 217 6.34 -14.54 -5.28
CA GLY A 217 5.09 -14.83 -5.97
C GLY A 217 4.00 -13.76 -5.82
N ALA A 218 4.31 -12.58 -5.26
CA ALA A 218 3.40 -11.44 -5.30
C ALA A 218 3.19 -11.00 -6.77
N GLN A 219 1.93 -10.83 -7.16
CA GLN A 219 1.50 -10.51 -8.53
C GLN A 219 1.16 -9.04 -8.72
N ALA A 220 1.15 -8.28 -7.65
CA ALA A 220 1.14 -6.82 -7.63
C ALA A 220 1.88 -6.34 -6.38
N LEU A 221 2.37 -5.10 -6.39
CA LEU A 221 3.07 -4.49 -5.26
C LEU A 221 2.41 -3.16 -4.92
N GLN A 222 2.36 -2.82 -3.63
CA GLN A 222 1.85 -1.52 -3.19
C GLN A 222 2.85 -0.81 -2.28
N VAL A 223 3.07 0.48 -2.57
CA VAL A 223 3.88 1.37 -1.72
C VAL A 223 2.95 2.29 -0.94
N PHE A 224 3.08 2.29 0.38
CA PHE A 224 2.27 3.12 1.27
C PHE A 224 3.02 4.37 1.73
N ASP A 225 2.70 5.54 1.15
CA ASP A 225 3.10 6.84 1.71
C ASP A 225 1.94 7.43 2.53
N SER A 226 1.83 6.96 3.77
CA SER A 226 0.70 7.31 4.65
C SER A 226 0.86 8.68 5.31
N TRP A 227 2.05 9.29 5.30
CA TRP A 227 2.34 10.44 6.13
C TRP A 227 2.87 11.67 5.41
N ALA A 228 3.51 11.55 4.24
CA ALA A 228 4.09 12.70 3.54
C ALA A 228 3.05 13.79 3.24
N GLY A 229 1.89 13.44 2.70
CA GLY A 229 0.83 14.40 2.39
C GLY A 229 0.18 15.05 3.61
N ARG A 230 0.26 14.39 4.78
CA ARG A 230 -0.23 14.94 6.05
C ARG A 230 0.80 15.82 6.76
N ALA A 231 2.08 15.58 6.50
CA ALA A 231 3.18 16.23 7.17
C ALA A 231 3.71 17.44 6.41
N LEU A 232 3.77 17.39 5.09
CA LEU A 232 4.53 18.32 4.25
C LEU A 232 3.64 19.08 3.27
N GLY A 233 3.98 20.34 3.04
CA GLY A 233 3.53 21.07 1.87
C GLY A 233 4.23 20.59 0.59
N ARG A 234 3.69 20.99 -0.56
CA ARG A 234 4.17 20.58 -1.89
C ARG A 234 5.68 20.77 -2.09
N ASP A 235 6.20 21.96 -1.76
CA ASP A 235 7.61 22.31 -2.03
C ASP A 235 8.59 21.46 -1.21
N ASP A 236 8.27 21.20 0.07
CA ASP A 236 9.06 20.31 0.92
C ASP A 236 8.96 18.86 0.46
N TYR A 237 7.78 18.41 0.03
CA TYR A 237 7.61 17.09 -0.57
C TYR A 237 8.51 16.93 -1.80
N LEU A 238 8.46 17.87 -2.73
CA LEU A 238 9.25 17.84 -3.97
C LEU A 238 10.76 17.86 -3.69
N ARG A 239 11.19 18.59 -2.67
CA ARG A 239 12.59 18.75 -2.32
C ARG A 239 13.16 17.56 -1.56
N TYR A 240 12.44 17.07 -0.55
CA TYR A 240 12.98 16.15 0.44
C TYR A 240 12.48 14.71 0.34
N VAL A 241 11.41 14.44 -0.42
CA VAL A 241 10.75 13.13 -0.50
C VAL A 241 10.68 12.60 -1.93
N ALA A 242 10.16 13.38 -2.86
CA ALA A 242 9.91 12.95 -4.23
C ALA A 242 11.12 12.33 -4.95
N PRO A 243 12.38 12.81 -4.77
CA PRO A 243 13.54 12.16 -5.40
C PRO A 243 13.70 10.71 -4.97
N HIS A 244 13.49 10.39 -3.68
CA HIS A 244 13.61 9.05 -3.13
C HIS A 244 12.44 8.15 -3.53
N ASN A 245 11.21 8.69 -3.60
CA ASN A 245 10.07 7.95 -4.12
C ASN A 245 10.26 7.60 -5.60
N ARG A 246 10.80 8.53 -6.43
CA ARG A 246 11.13 8.22 -7.84
C ARG A 246 12.16 7.11 -7.96
N GLU A 247 13.20 7.13 -7.14
CA GLU A 247 14.22 6.09 -7.09
C GLU A 247 13.62 4.74 -6.70
N LEU A 248 12.76 4.70 -5.68
CA LEU A 248 12.04 3.51 -5.25
C LEU A 248 11.20 2.93 -6.39
N PHE A 249 10.31 3.74 -6.99
CA PHE A 249 9.45 3.27 -8.06
C PHE A 249 10.22 2.85 -9.32
N ALA A 250 11.31 3.53 -9.66
CA ALA A 250 12.17 3.14 -10.77
C ALA A 250 12.86 1.79 -10.51
N ALA A 251 13.24 1.50 -9.26
CA ALA A 251 13.82 0.22 -8.89
C ALA A 251 12.78 -0.90 -8.93
N VAL A 252 11.61 -0.67 -8.33
CA VAL A 252 10.54 -1.67 -8.18
C VAL A 252 9.79 -1.94 -9.49
N GLY A 253 9.71 -0.96 -10.40
CA GLY A 253 9.14 -1.15 -11.74
C GLY A 253 9.82 -2.22 -12.59
N ARG A 254 10.98 -2.73 -12.15
CA ARG A 254 11.67 -3.88 -12.77
C ARG A 254 11.14 -5.24 -12.31
N ALA A 255 10.20 -5.26 -11.34
CA ALA A 255 9.63 -6.49 -10.81
C ALA A 255 8.78 -7.27 -11.84
N GLY A 256 8.35 -6.61 -12.93
CA GLY A 256 7.50 -7.21 -13.96
C GLY A 256 6.05 -7.46 -13.50
N VAL A 257 5.62 -6.82 -12.41
CA VAL A 257 4.25 -6.85 -11.89
C VAL A 257 3.76 -5.42 -11.65
N PRO A 258 2.44 -5.15 -11.69
CA PRO A 258 1.91 -3.81 -11.43
C PRO A 258 2.32 -3.26 -10.06
N VAL A 259 2.69 -1.98 -10.01
CA VAL A 259 3.07 -1.27 -8.79
C VAL A 259 2.05 -0.18 -8.49
N ILE A 260 1.42 -0.25 -7.31
CA ILE A 260 0.43 0.71 -6.84
C ILE A 260 1.13 1.76 -5.97
N ASN A 261 1.05 3.01 -6.39
CA ASN A 261 1.54 4.17 -5.65
C ASN A 261 0.38 4.75 -4.83
N PHE A 262 0.32 4.41 -3.55
CA PHE A 262 -0.70 4.93 -2.64
C PHE A 262 -0.11 6.01 -1.72
N SER A 263 -0.69 7.21 -1.77
CA SER A 263 -0.32 8.30 -0.86
C SER A 263 -1.57 8.94 -0.23
N LEU A 264 -1.47 9.26 1.07
CA LEU A 264 -2.55 9.83 1.87
C LEU A 264 -2.34 11.32 2.10
N GLY A 265 -3.39 12.12 1.87
CA GLY A 265 -3.37 13.57 2.13
C GLY A 265 -2.63 14.39 1.09
N THR A 266 -2.38 13.83 -0.10
CA THR A 266 -1.65 14.50 -1.19
C THR A 266 -2.56 15.27 -2.14
N SER A 267 -3.82 15.50 -1.80
CA SER A 267 -4.80 16.17 -2.66
C SER A 267 -4.34 17.53 -3.19
N ALA A 268 -3.49 18.26 -2.45
CA ALA A 268 -2.94 19.55 -2.89
C ALA A 268 -1.82 19.42 -3.96
N TYR A 269 -1.27 18.23 -4.18
CA TYR A 269 -0.18 17.94 -5.11
C TYR A 269 -0.21 16.48 -5.61
N LEU A 270 -1.42 15.98 -5.84
CA LEU A 270 -1.63 14.58 -6.26
C LEU A 270 -0.88 14.25 -7.54
N ALA A 271 -0.88 15.14 -8.52
CA ALA A 271 -0.15 14.94 -9.77
C ALA A 271 1.36 14.79 -9.54
N ASP A 272 1.96 15.58 -8.63
CA ASP A 272 3.39 15.46 -8.29
C ASP A 272 3.70 14.14 -7.58
N ALA A 273 2.83 13.70 -6.67
CA ALA A 273 2.98 12.42 -5.98
C ALA A 273 2.85 11.24 -6.97
N ALA A 274 1.86 11.28 -7.84
CA ALA A 274 1.65 10.30 -8.90
C ALA A 274 2.83 10.27 -9.90
N ALA A 275 3.41 11.44 -10.23
CA ALA A 275 4.57 11.53 -11.12
C ALA A 275 5.86 10.91 -10.55
N CYS A 276 5.89 10.52 -9.28
CA CYS A 276 7.01 9.77 -8.72
C CYS A 276 7.11 8.35 -9.30
N GLY A 277 6.03 7.77 -9.81
CA GLY A 277 6.02 6.45 -10.45
C GLY A 277 4.86 5.57 -9.99
N GLY A 278 4.97 4.29 -10.29
CA GLY A 278 3.90 3.32 -10.14
C GLY A 278 3.00 3.25 -11.37
N ASP A 279 2.38 2.11 -11.59
CA ASP A 279 1.48 1.85 -12.72
C ASP A 279 0.04 2.24 -12.38
N VAL A 280 -0.36 2.08 -11.12
CA VAL A 280 -1.67 2.40 -10.58
C VAL A 280 -1.53 3.48 -9.50
N VAL A 281 -2.41 4.49 -9.50
CA VAL A 281 -2.45 5.50 -8.43
C VAL A 281 -3.52 5.14 -7.41
N GLY A 282 -3.09 4.87 -6.17
CA GLY A 282 -3.99 4.69 -5.03
C GLY A 282 -4.44 6.05 -4.49
N LEU A 283 -5.73 6.26 -4.44
CA LEU A 283 -6.38 7.51 -4.06
C LEU A 283 -6.97 7.44 -2.66
N ASP A 284 -6.79 8.49 -1.87
CA ASP A 284 -7.56 8.68 -0.66
C ASP A 284 -8.97 9.26 -0.96
N TRP A 285 -9.80 9.42 0.06
CA TRP A 285 -11.19 9.85 -0.07
C TRP A 285 -11.38 11.38 -0.11
N GLN A 286 -10.30 12.17 -0.02
CA GLN A 286 -10.39 13.64 0.14
C GLN A 286 -10.77 14.37 -1.15
N LEU A 287 -10.49 13.76 -2.31
CA LEU A 287 -10.96 14.24 -3.61
C LEU A 287 -12.02 13.29 -4.19
N PRO A 288 -13.06 13.81 -4.86
CA PRO A 288 -13.93 12.99 -5.68
C PRO A 288 -13.15 12.19 -6.73
N LEU A 289 -13.51 10.91 -6.95
CA LEU A 289 -12.76 9.98 -7.80
C LEU A 289 -12.51 10.53 -9.21
N ASP A 290 -13.53 11.09 -9.83
CA ASP A 290 -13.45 11.67 -11.19
C ASP A 290 -12.44 12.82 -11.28
N ARG A 291 -12.39 13.68 -10.27
CA ARG A 291 -11.44 14.81 -10.20
C ARG A 291 -10.02 14.29 -9.96
N ALA A 292 -9.85 13.38 -9.01
CA ALA A 292 -8.54 12.79 -8.74
C ALA A 292 -8.00 12.06 -9.98
N TRP A 293 -8.86 11.29 -10.65
CA TRP A 293 -8.48 10.58 -11.88
C TRP A 293 -8.13 11.51 -13.03
N ALA A 294 -8.89 12.60 -13.22
CA ALA A 294 -8.57 13.63 -14.21
C ALA A 294 -7.20 14.30 -13.93
N GLU A 295 -6.87 14.54 -12.66
CA GLU A 295 -5.61 15.17 -12.26
C GLU A 295 -4.38 14.27 -12.54
N VAL A 296 -4.51 12.94 -12.37
CA VAL A 296 -3.43 11.99 -12.66
C VAL A 296 -3.42 11.50 -14.11
N GLY A 297 -4.46 11.84 -14.88
CA GLY A 297 -4.67 11.42 -16.26
C GLY A 297 -5.46 10.11 -16.36
N TYR A 298 -6.53 10.11 -17.15
CA TYR A 298 -7.44 8.95 -17.31
C TYR A 298 -6.79 7.71 -17.91
N GLU A 299 -5.65 7.87 -18.57
CA GLU A 299 -4.85 6.75 -19.10
C GLU A 299 -4.19 5.90 -18.01
N ARG A 300 -4.05 6.46 -16.80
CA ARG A 300 -3.44 5.76 -15.67
C ARG A 300 -4.52 5.11 -14.82
N PRO A 301 -4.43 3.79 -14.56
CA PRO A 301 -5.32 3.11 -13.65
C PRO A 301 -5.31 3.73 -12.25
N VAL A 302 -6.48 3.68 -11.57
CA VAL A 302 -6.62 4.19 -10.22
C VAL A 302 -7.25 3.16 -9.29
N GLN A 303 -6.90 3.23 -8.01
CA GLN A 303 -7.47 2.42 -6.95
C GLN A 303 -8.08 3.33 -5.88
N GLY A 304 -9.30 3.07 -5.51
CA GLY A 304 -10.00 3.82 -4.44
C GLY A 304 -11.47 4.03 -4.77
N ASN A 305 -12.13 4.99 -4.10
CA ASN A 305 -11.59 5.82 -3.02
C ASN A 305 -12.70 6.13 -1.99
N LEU A 306 -13.46 5.09 -1.61
CA LEU A 306 -14.53 5.24 -0.62
C LEU A 306 -13.94 5.67 0.74
N ASP A 307 -14.57 6.65 1.40
CA ASP A 307 -14.23 6.97 2.80
C ASP A 307 -14.54 5.77 3.69
N PRO A 308 -13.55 5.17 4.38
CA PRO A 308 -13.78 3.99 5.22
C PRO A 308 -14.73 4.24 6.38
N ALA A 309 -14.90 5.48 6.84
CA ALA A 309 -15.87 5.82 7.88
C ALA A 309 -17.32 5.61 7.43
N THR A 310 -17.59 5.63 6.13
CA THR A 310 -18.93 5.38 5.59
C THR A 310 -19.39 3.94 5.81
N LEU A 311 -18.47 2.99 5.99
CA LEU A 311 -18.82 1.61 6.35
C LEU A 311 -19.46 1.50 7.76
N LEU A 312 -19.36 2.52 8.59
CA LEU A 312 -20.05 2.57 9.90
C LEU A 312 -21.52 3.02 9.77
N ALA A 313 -21.89 3.55 8.61
CA ALA A 313 -23.25 4.05 8.38
C ALA A 313 -24.27 2.91 8.14
N PRO A 314 -25.58 3.18 8.31
CA PRO A 314 -26.61 2.28 7.85
C PRO A 314 -26.49 1.99 6.35
N TRP A 315 -26.83 0.76 5.93
CA TRP A 315 -26.67 0.31 4.54
C TRP A 315 -27.23 1.27 3.50
N ARG A 316 -28.37 1.89 3.76
CA ARG A 316 -29.00 2.83 2.83
C ARG A 316 -28.03 3.97 2.46
N GLU A 317 -27.35 4.51 3.43
CA GLU A 317 -26.38 5.61 3.22
C GLU A 317 -25.08 5.11 2.63
N LEU A 318 -24.58 3.96 3.10
CA LEU A 318 -23.37 3.33 2.56
C LEU A 318 -23.53 3.04 1.07
N ARG A 319 -24.67 2.46 0.65
CA ARG A 319 -24.94 2.16 -0.75
C ARG A 319 -24.86 3.39 -1.64
N VAL A 320 -25.44 4.51 -1.22
CA VAL A 320 -25.37 5.77 -1.98
C VAL A 320 -23.92 6.23 -2.18
N ARG A 321 -23.05 6.03 -1.17
CA ARG A 321 -21.64 6.40 -1.27
C ARG A 321 -20.86 5.45 -2.19
N ILE A 322 -21.19 4.16 -2.19
CA ILE A 322 -20.61 3.19 -3.12
C ILE A 322 -21.02 3.56 -4.56
N ASP A 323 -22.31 3.80 -4.77
CA ASP A 323 -22.85 4.21 -6.08
C ASP A 323 -22.17 5.49 -6.59
N ASP A 324 -21.96 6.51 -5.74
CA ASP A 324 -21.26 7.76 -6.12
C ASP A 324 -19.83 7.48 -6.62
N VAL A 325 -19.07 6.59 -5.97
CA VAL A 325 -17.72 6.21 -6.42
C VAL A 325 -17.77 5.51 -7.79
N LEU A 326 -18.70 4.56 -7.98
CA LEU A 326 -18.86 3.82 -9.23
C LEU A 326 -19.33 4.72 -10.38
N ASP A 327 -20.29 5.62 -10.12
CA ASP A 327 -20.81 6.58 -11.10
C ASP A 327 -19.70 7.56 -11.55
N ARG A 328 -18.83 7.99 -10.63
CA ARG A 328 -17.65 8.82 -10.95
C ARG A 328 -16.59 8.05 -11.73
N ALA A 329 -16.42 6.75 -11.49
CA ALA A 329 -15.58 5.91 -12.32
C ALA A 329 -16.11 5.82 -13.76
N GLY A 330 -17.46 5.86 -13.93
CA GLY A 330 -18.12 5.94 -15.23
C GLY A 330 -17.88 4.73 -16.11
N GLY A 331 -17.65 3.55 -15.54
CA GLY A 331 -17.37 2.31 -16.28
C GLY A 331 -16.04 2.33 -17.04
N ARG A 332 -15.13 3.26 -16.74
CA ARG A 332 -13.81 3.31 -17.40
C ARG A 332 -12.96 2.11 -17.00
N PRO A 333 -12.23 1.49 -17.95
CA PRO A 333 -11.18 0.52 -17.63
C PRO A 333 -10.13 1.13 -16.67
N GLY A 334 -9.56 0.29 -15.81
CA GLY A 334 -8.48 0.74 -14.91
C GLY A 334 -8.96 1.22 -13.54
N HIS A 335 -10.25 1.05 -13.18
CA HIS A 335 -10.71 1.29 -11.81
C HIS A 335 -10.64 0.01 -10.96
N VAL A 336 -9.94 0.08 -9.83
CA VAL A 336 -9.97 -0.90 -8.75
C VAL A 336 -10.74 -0.29 -7.58
N PHE A 337 -11.90 -0.83 -7.23
CA PHE A 337 -12.67 -0.32 -6.10
C PHE A 337 -11.96 -0.66 -4.79
N ASN A 338 -11.75 0.35 -3.97
CA ASN A 338 -11.14 0.26 -2.65
C ASN A 338 -11.63 1.38 -1.74
N VAL A 339 -11.27 1.31 -0.47
CA VAL A 339 -11.39 2.44 0.46
C VAL A 339 -10.17 3.35 0.37
N GLY A 340 -10.34 4.63 0.67
CA GLY A 340 -9.24 5.61 0.63
C GLY A 340 -8.29 5.55 1.83
N HIS A 341 -8.56 4.71 2.83
CA HIS A 341 -7.70 4.37 3.98
C HIS A 341 -8.12 3.01 4.55
N GLY A 342 -7.33 2.44 5.45
CA GLY A 342 -7.64 1.14 6.04
C GLY A 342 -8.95 1.11 6.83
N LEU A 343 -9.65 -0.03 6.78
CA LEU A 343 -10.84 -0.30 7.58
C LEU A 343 -10.54 -0.12 9.08
N VAL A 344 -11.54 0.35 9.81
CA VAL A 344 -11.45 0.56 11.27
C VAL A 344 -11.97 -0.64 12.04
N PRO A 345 -11.54 -0.86 13.28
CA PRO A 345 -11.96 -2.03 14.08
C PRO A 345 -13.47 -2.15 14.32
N GLN A 346 -14.20 -1.03 14.24
CA GLN A 346 -15.65 -0.96 14.46
C GLN A 346 -16.46 -1.26 13.18
N THR A 347 -15.82 -1.48 12.04
CA THR A 347 -16.49 -1.75 10.77
C THR A 347 -17.39 -2.99 10.89
N PRO A 348 -18.71 -2.88 10.59
CA PRO A 348 -19.60 -4.04 10.58
C PRO A 348 -19.21 -5.02 9.45
N VAL A 349 -19.05 -6.29 9.78
CA VAL A 349 -18.71 -7.36 8.82
C VAL A 349 -19.74 -7.42 7.68
N ASP A 350 -21.03 -7.30 8.03
CA ASP A 350 -22.11 -7.32 7.04
C ASP A 350 -22.05 -6.17 6.04
N ASN A 351 -21.60 -4.98 6.47
CA ASN A 351 -21.42 -3.86 5.55
C ASN A 351 -20.30 -4.12 4.55
N VAL A 352 -19.22 -4.81 4.94
CA VAL A 352 -18.14 -5.23 4.03
C VAL A 352 -18.66 -6.25 3.01
N ARG A 353 -19.41 -7.27 3.47
CA ARG A 353 -20.00 -8.29 2.59
C ARG A 353 -20.93 -7.65 1.55
N ARG A 354 -21.86 -6.83 2.01
CA ARG A 354 -22.82 -6.13 1.15
C ARG A 354 -22.17 -5.15 0.20
N LEU A 355 -21.07 -4.50 0.59
CA LEU A 355 -20.28 -3.64 -0.30
C LEU A 355 -19.72 -4.44 -1.47
N VAL A 356 -19.06 -5.58 -1.19
CA VAL A 356 -18.48 -6.42 -2.24
C VAL A 356 -19.54 -6.95 -3.19
N GLU A 357 -20.65 -7.46 -2.66
CA GLU A 357 -21.80 -7.93 -3.43
C GLU A 357 -22.37 -6.82 -4.32
N HIS A 358 -22.62 -5.64 -3.74
CA HIS A 358 -23.20 -4.50 -4.45
C HIS A 358 -22.30 -3.95 -5.57
N VAL A 359 -20.99 -3.84 -5.33
CA VAL A 359 -20.05 -3.41 -6.40
C VAL A 359 -20.09 -4.38 -7.56
N ARG A 360 -20.12 -5.70 -7.30
CA ARG A 360 -20.22 -6.73 -8.35
C ARG A 360 -21.53 -6.62 -9.12
N GLU A 361 -22.67 -6.57 -8.43
CA GLU A 361 -23.99 -6.44 -9.06
C GLU A 361 -24.10 -5.20 -9.95
N ARG A 362 -23.46 -4.09 -9.56
CA ARG A 362 -23.53 -2.83 -10.31
C ARG A 362 -22.59 -2.76 -11.51
N THR A 363 -21.59 -3.63 -11.58
CA THR A 363 -20.53 -3.52 -12.58
C THR A 363 -20.35 -4.76 -13.47
N SER A 364 -21.14 -5.84 -13.23
CA SER A 364 -21.22 -7.04 -14.10
C SER A 364 -22.05 -6.80 -15.34
#